data_999d31ea194acc2f5aaa29d659500b1c
#
_entry.id   999d31ea194acc2f5aaa29d659500b1c
#
_cell.length_a   1.000
_cell.length_b   1.000
_cell.length_c   1.000
_cell.angle_alpha   90.00
_cell.angle_beta   90.00
_cell.angle_gamma   90.00
#
_symmetry.space_group_name_H-M   'P 1'
#
loop_
_entity.id
_entity.type
_entity.pdbx_description
1 polymer ?
#
loop_
_entity_poly.entity_id
_entity_poly.type
_entity_poly.pdbx_seq_one_letter_code
_entity_poly.pdbx_strand_id
1 'polypeptide(L)'
;ELPPDTGVRKPRLNPDNTPIYDDEGKPAYDKATPADVVGAKRVALLVHGFTSDTGWLVQKAWPRLSQLAAYDRVLTFDYETFNTGMGANGTILAQALVALGFGPDDGIQLDIFCHSMGTQVVRAMVELEGGHAFTDRVFLAGAPNAGTRLADAKKAIFWAGTILLNQA
;
A
#
# COMPACT_ATOMS: atom_id res chain seq x y z
N GLU A 1 1.32 19.25 2.75
CA GLU A 1 0.04 18.51 2.85
C GLU A 1 0.15 17.23 2.04
N LEU A 2 -0.26 16.09 2.60
CA LEU A 2 -0.29 14.84 1.86
C LEU A 2 -1.41 14.89 0.82
N PRO A 3 -1.25 14.24 -0.35
CA PRO A 3 -2.35 14.09 -1.30
C PRO A 3 -3.59 13.52 -0.59
N PRO A 4 -4.80 13.99 -0.95
CA PRO A 4 -6.04 13.66 -0.24
C PRO A 4 -6.33 12.15 -0.21
N ASP A 5 -5.71 11.40 -1.11
CA ASP A 5 -5.90 9.97 -1.24
C ASP A 5 -4.85 9.11 -0.53
N THR A 6 -3.86 9.71 0.14
CA THR A 6 -2.83 8.97 0.88
C THR A 6 -3.39 8.36 2.17
N GLY A 7 -3.18 7.08 2.38
CA GLY A 7 -3.55 6.40 3.62
C GLY A 7 -3.97 4.94 3.47
N VAL A 8 -4.24 4.31 4.61
CA VAL A 8 -4.75 2.94 4.64
C VAL A 8 -6.26 2.95 4.41
N ARG A 9 -6.70 2.08 3.53
CA ARG A 9 -8.10 1.96 3.09
C ARG A 9 -8.58 0.52 3.19
N LYS A 10 -9.89 0.34 3.18
CA LYS A 10 -10.54 -0.95 3.07
C LYS A 10 -11.40 -1.00 1.81
N PRO A 11 -11.33 -2.05 1.00
CA PRO A 11 -12.27 -2.27 -0.10
C PRO A 11 -13.69 -2.43 0.44
N ARG A 12 -14.67 -1.87 -0.27
CA ARG A 12 -16.09 -2.19 -0.04
C ARG A 12 -16.40 -3.53 -0.66
N LEU A 13 -17.11 -4.37 0.09
CA LEU A 13 -17.39 -5.73 -0.31
C LEU A 13 -18.90 -5.99 -0.36
N ASN A 14 -19.30 -6.83 -1.30
CA ASN A 14 -20.59 -7.49 -1.31
C ASN A 14 -20.68 -8.54 -0.18
N PRO A 15 -21.90 -9.04 0.13
CA PRO A 15 -22.07 -10.10 1.13
C PRO A 15 -21.33 -11.41 0.83
N ASP A 16 -20.96 -11.65 -0.41
CA ASP A 16 -20.17 -12.80 -0.87
C ASP A 16 -18.65 -12.54 -0.86
N ASN A 17 -18.20 -11.43 -0.24
CA ASN A 17 -16.80 -10.97 -0.20
C ASN A 17 -16.21 -10.58 -1.57
N THR A 18 -17.00 -10.31 -2.60
CA THR A 18 -16.49 -9.74 -3.83
C THR A 18 -16.37 -8.22 -3.73
N PRO A 19 -15.37 -7.57 -4.34
CA PRO A 19 -15.26 -6.12 -4.33
C PRO A 19 -16.44 -5.45 -5.04
N ILE A 20 -16.92 -4.35 -4.45
CA ILE A 20 -17.88 -3.45 -5.10
C ILE A 20 -17.09 -2.52 -6.01
N TYR A 21 -17.58 -2.34 -7.24
CA TYR A 21 -17.00 -1.44 -8.22
C TYR A 21 -17.89 -0.22 -8.42
N ASP A 22 -17.27 0.94 -8.67
CA ASP A 22 -17.98 2.16 -9.07
C ASP A 22 -18.39 2.14 -10.55
N ASP A 23 -19.03 3.21 -11.00
CA ASP A 23 -19.53 3.34 -12.39
C ASP A 23 -18.38 3.40 -13.42
N GLU A 24 -17.15 3.70 -12.98
CA GLU A 24 -15.95 3.68 -13.82
C GLU A 24 -15.24 2.32 -13.82
N GLY A 25 -15.79 1.33 -13.11
CA GLY A 25 -15.23 -0.02 -12.99
C GLY A 25 -14.03 -0.08 -12.06
N LYS A 26 -13.85 0.89 -11.17
CA LYS A 26 -12.82 0.89 -10.14
C LYS A 26 -13.37 0.34 -8.83
N PRO A 27 -12.60 -0.46 -8.06
CA PRO A 27 -13.03 -0.89 -6.75
C PRO A 27 -13.32 0.31 -5.84
N ALA A 28 -14.45 0.27 -5.15
CA ALA A 28 -14.82 1.29 -4.17
C ALA A 28 -14.13 1.05 -2.83
N TYR A 29 -13.70 2.13 -2.16
CA TYR A 29 -12.97 2.07 -0.90
C TYR A 29 -13.53 3.04 0.13
N ASP A 30 -13.35 2.68 1.40
CA ASP A 30 -13.48 3.59 2.53
C ASP A 30 -12.10 3.79 3.19
N LYS A 31 -11.91 4.90 3.89
CA LYS A 31 -10.77 5.07 4.78
C LYS A 31 -10.86 4.03 5.89
N ALA A 32 -9.77 3.32 6.14
CA ALA A 32 -9.72 2.38 7.25
C ALA A 32 -9.72 3.13 8.60
N THR A 33 -10.37 2.55 9.59
CA THR A 33 -10.48 3.05 10.96
C THR A 33 -10.07 1.96 11.95
N PRO A 34 -9.74 2.29 13.21
CA PRO A 34 -9.43 1.26 14.22
C PRO A 34 -10.54 0.21 14.37
N ALA A 35 -11.80 0.58 14.20
CA ALA A 35 -12.92 -0.37 14.26
C ALA A 35 -12.86 -1.48 13.20
N ASP A 36 -12.15 -1.22 12.11
CA ASP A 36 -12.01 -2.20 11.01
C ASP A 36 -11.03 -3.33 11.33
N VAL A 37 -10.15 -3.14 12.31
CA VAL A 37 -9.15 -4.15 12.71
C VAL A 37 -9.45 -4.77 14.08
N VAL A 38 -10.34 -4.16 14.86
CA VAL A 38 -10.74 -4.71 16.16
C VAL A 38 -11.28 -6.13 16.01
N GLY A 39 -10.70 -7.07 16.77
CA GLY A 39 -11.08 -8.48 16.78
C GLY A 39 -10.61 -9.29 15.58
N ALA A 40 -9.93 -8.68 14.62
CA ALA A 40 -9.27 -9.41 13.54
C ALA A 40 -8.07 -10.20 14.12
N LYS A 41 -7.86 -11.40 13.60
CA LYS A 41 -6.69 -12.24 13.93
C LYS A 41 -5.67 -12.24 12.79
N ARG A 42 -6.14 -12.12 11.56
CA ARG A 42 -5.28 -12.10 10.37
C ARG A 42 -5.71 -11.01 9.41
N VAL A 43 -4.79 -10.12 9.12
CA VAL A 43 -4.99 -8.99 8.20
C VAL A 43 -4.01 -9.10 7.04
N ALA A 44 -4.51 -8.93 5.81
CA ALA A 44 -3.70 -8.73 4.63
C ALA A 44 -3.64 -7.25 4.29
N LEU A 45 -2.44 -6.72 4.06
CA LEU A 45 -2.24 -5.38 3.54
C LEU A 45 -1.67 -5.45 2.11
N LEU A 46 -2.32 -4.77 1.18
CA LEU A 46 -1.87 -4.68 -0.22
C LEU A 46 -1.21 -3.31 -0.47
N VAL A 47 0.01 -3.31 -1.03
CA VAL A 47 0.77 -2.08 -1.32
C VAL A 47 1.20 -2.08 -2.79
N HIS A 48 0.69 -1.11 -3.55
CA HIS A 48 0.86 -1.02 -5.00
C HIS A 48 2.27 -0.52 -5.42
N GLY A 49 2.55 -0.56 -6.72
CA GLY A 49 3.79 -0.09 -7.32
C GLY A 49 3.67 1.32 -7.92
N PHE A 50 4.75 1.75 -8.58
CA PHE A 50 4.81 3.01 -9.31
C PHE A 50 3.77 3.05 -10.45
N THR A 51 3.12 4.19 -10.66
CA THR A 51 2.04 4.41 -11.64
C THR A 51 0.86 3.44 -11.54
N SER A 52 0.74 2.73 -10.44
CA SER A 52 -0.39 1.86 -10.13
C SER A 52 -1.20 2.46 -8.99
N ASP A 53 -2.37 1.92 -8.78
CA ASP A 53 -3.23 2.22 -7.66
C ASP A 53 -3.64 0.93 -6.94
N THR A 54 -4.29 1.11 -5.80
CA THR A 54 -4.85 0.02 -5.03
C THR A 54 -5.90 -0.75 -5.82
N GLY A 55 -6.65 -0.09 -6.71
CA GLY A 55 -7.69 -0.72 -7.53
C GLY A 55 -7.16 -1.85 -8.39
N TRP A 56 -6.07 -1.58 -9.11
CA TRP A 56 -5.43 -2.60 -9.93
C TRP A 56 -4.92 -3.77 -9.09
N LEU A 57 -4.28 -3.48 -7.96
CA LEU A 57 -3.72 -4.52 -7.10
C LEU A 57 -4.83 -5.39 -6.48
N VAL A 58 -5.94 -4.79 -6.04
CA VAL A 58 -7.11 -5.50 -5.53
C VAL A 58 -7.70 -6.39 -6.60
N GLN A 59 -7.93 -5.90 -7.81
CA GLN A 59 -8.45 -6.72 -8.91
C GLN A 59 -7.60 -7.97 -9.17
N LYS A 60 -6.28 -7.87 -9.07
CA LYS A 60 -5.36 -8.98 -9.37
C LYS A 60 -5.16 -9.92 -8.19
N ALA A 61 -5.09 -9.39 -6.98
CA ALA A 61 -4.81 -10.16 -5.78
C ALA A 61 -6.06 -10.74 -5.12
N TRP A 62 -7.17 -10.01 -5.16
CA TRP A 62 -8.38 -10.36 -4.42
C TRP A 62 -8.93 -11.77 -4.68
N PRO A 63 -9.07 -12.23 -5.94
CA PRO A 63 -9.62 -13.56 -6.19
C PRO A 63 -8.83 -14.68 -5.51
N ARG A 64 -7.52 -14.47 -5.34
CA ARG A 64 -6.64 -15.44 -4.69
C ARG A 64 -6.66 -15.34 -3.17
N LEU A 65 -6.69 -14.13 -2.64
CA LEU A 65 -6.74 -13.90 -1.18
C LEU A 65 -8.09 -14.31 -0.59
N SER A 66 -9.19 -13.99 -1.27
CA SER A 66 -10.53 -14.39 -0.84
C SER A 66 -10.75 -15.90 -0.90
N GLN A 67 -10.24 -16.57 -1.92
CA GLN A 67 -10.32 -18.04 -2.06
C GLN A 67 -9.55 -18.79 -0.96
N LEU A 68 -8.48 -18.17 -0.45
CA LEU A 68 -7.72 -18.78 0.65
C LEU A 68 -8.45 -18.70 2.00
N ALA A 69 -9.54 -17.91 2.09
CA ALA A 69 -10.30 -17.66 3.33
C ALA A 69 -9.40 -17.43 4.56
N ALA A 70 -8.19 -16.89 4.29
CA ALA A 70 -7.10 -16.89 5.26
C ALA A 70 -7.07 -15.61 6.09
N TYR A 71 -7.77 -14.58 5.65
CA TYR A 71 -7.71 -13.25 6.26
C TYR A 71 -9.09 -12.78 6.67
N ASP A 72 -9.18 -12.26 7.90
CA ASP A 72 -10.40 -11.66 8.43
C ASP A 72 -10.68 -10.30 7.80
N ARG A 73 -9.59 -9.62 7.42
CA ARG A 73 -9.64 -8.29 6.80
C ARG A 73 -8.59 -8.17 5.70
N VAL A 74 -8.94 -7.43 4.67
CA VAL A 74 -8.00 -6.98 3.64
C VAL A 74 -7.98 -5.46 3.64
N LEU A 75 -6.80 -4.90 3.79
CA LEU A 75 -6.52 -3.47 3.74
C LEU A 75 -5.64 -3.15 2.54
N THR A 76 -5.58 -1.90 2.17
CA THR A 76 -4.75 -1.39 1.09
C THR A 76 -4.07 -0.11 1.52
N PHE A 77 -2.95 0.23 0.92
CA PHE A 77 -2.26 1.48 1.17
C PHE A 77 -2.07 2.24 -0.14
N ASP A 78 -2.73 3.41 -0.23
CA ASP A 78 -2.51 4.37 -1.31
C ASP A 78 -1.51 5.43 -0.88
N TYR A 79 -0.58 5.76 -1.76
CA TYR A 79 0.48 6.71 -1.49
C TYR A 79 0.94 7.42 -2.78
N GLU A 80 1.51 8.59 -2.60
CA GLU A 80 2.03 9.41 -3.70
C GLU A 80 3.33 8.80 -4.25
N THR A 81 3.38 8.56 -5.57
CA THR A 81 4.47 7.81 -6.21
C THR A 81 5.49 8.67 -6.94
N PHE A 82 5.22 9.97 -7.18
CA PHE A 82 6.06 10.84 -7.98
C PHE A 82 6.96 11.76 -7.16
N ASN A 83 6.40 12.47 -6.19
CA ASN A 83 7.09 13.55 -5.47
C ASN A 83 7.51 13.15 -4.05
N THR A 84 6.88 12.11 -3.49
CA THR A 84 7.20 11.62 -2.13
C THR A 84 8.19 10.48 -2.20
N GLY A 85 9.29 10.58 -1.45
CA GLY A 85 10.31 9.54 -1.39
C GLY A 85 9.78 8.26 -0.72
N MET A 86 10.34 7.10 -1.11
CA MET A 86 9.94 5.80 -0.58
C MET A 86 10.08 5.69 0.95
N GLY A 87 11.13 6.32 1.52
CA GLY A 87 11.31 6.39 2.98
C GLY A 87 10.19 7.16 3.65
N ALA A 88 9.84 8.35 3.13
CA ALA A 88 8.74 9.15 3.67
C ALA A 88 7.39 8.42 3.56
N ASN A 89 7.13 7.72 2.45
CA ASN A 89 5.95 6.86 2.33
C ASN A 89 5.97 5.69 3.33
N GLY A 90 7.15 5.14 3.64
CA GLY A 90 7.34 4.14 4.70
C GLY A 90 6.96 4.67 6.08
N THR A 91 7.41 5.89 6.43
CA THR A 91 7.03 6.57 7.67
C THR A 91 5.52 6.79 7.75
N ILE A 92 4.89 7.26 6.66
CA ILE A 92 3.43 7.47 6.60
C ILE A 92 2.70 6.15 6.81
N LEU A 93 3.15 5.07 6.17
CA LEU A 93 2.56 3.74 6.34
C LEU A 93 2.66 3.25 7.79
N ALA A 94 3.84 3.36 8.41
CA ALA A 94 4.05 2.98 9.81
C ALA A 94 3.08 3.72 10.73
N GLN A 95 3.01 5.05 10.61
CA GLN A 95 2.12 5.89 11.41
C GLN A 95 0.64 5.54 11.19
N ALA A 96 0.24 5.27 9.94
CA ALA A 96 -1.13 4.89 9.62
C ALA A 96 -1.51 3.54 10.23
N LEU A 97 -0.62 2.55 10.20
CA LEU A 97 -0.86 1.24 10.81
C LEU A 97 -0.94 1.33 12.34
N VAL A 98 -0.03 2.08 12.97
CA VAL A 98 -0.09 2.32 14.42
C VAL A 98 -1.39 3.04 14.81
N ALA A 99 -1.83 4.03 14.03
CA ALA A 99 -3.10 4.72 14.25
C ALA A 99 -4.34 3.81 14.10
N LEU A 100 -4.24 2.72 13.34
CA LEU A 100 -5.27 1.68 13.24
C LEU A 100 -5.26 0.70 14.41
N GLY A 101 -4.21 0.69 15.23
CA GLY A 101 -4.08 -0.18 16.39
C GLY A 101 -3.08 -1.33 16.21
N PHE A 102 -2.31 -1.36 15.12
CA PHE A 102 -1.22 -2.33 15.00
C PHE A 102 -0.06 -1.95 15.91
N GLY A 103 0.47 -2.92 16.62
CA GLY A 103 1.59 -2.73 17.54
C GLY A 103 2.12 -4.06 18.06
N PRO A 104 3.21 -4.03 18.86
CA PRO A 104 3.68 -5.23 19.53
C PRO A 104 2.57 -5.84 20.39
N ASP A 105 2.42 -7.15 20.33
CA ASP A 105 1.47 -7.91 21.14
C ASP A 105 -0.01 -7.58 20.93
N ASP A 106 -0.39 -6.99 19.77
CA ASP A 106 -1.78 -6.71 19.41
C ASP A 106 -2.60 -7.97 19.11
N GLY A 107 -1.93 -9.11 18.93
CA GLY A 107 -2.56 -10.40 18.63
C GLY A 107 -3.06 -10.52 17.18
N ILE A 108 -2.70 -9.58 16.31
CA ILE A 108 -3.07 -9.56 14.90
C ILE A 108 -1.88 -10.05 14.06
N GLN A 109 -2.08 -11.05 13.25
CA GLN A 109 -1.11 -11.46 12.24
C GLN A 109 -1.23 -10.54 11.01
N LEU A 110 -0.26 -9.64 10.79
CA LEU A 110 -0.20 -8.76 9.63
C LEU A 110 0.70 -9.35 8.54
N ASP A 111 0.09 -9.69 7.41
CA ASP A 111 0.77 -10.13 6.20
C ASP A 111 0.70 -9.05 5.12
N ILE A 112 1.84 -8.64 4.58
CA ILE A 112 1.92 -7.55 3.61
C ILE A 112 2.29 -8.09 2.24
N PHE A 113 1.46 -7.79 1.23
CA PHE A 113 1.68 -8.11 -0.17
C PHE A 113 2.01 -6.83 -0.93
N CYS A 114 3.22 -6.70 -1.42
CA CYS A 114 3.68 -5.48 -2.07
C CYS A 114 4.31 -5.76 -3.44
N HIS A 115 4.11 -4.80 -4.35
CA HIS A 115 4.56 -4.91 -5.74
C HIS A 115 5.49 -3.75 -6.12
N SER A 116 6.56 -4.06 -6.86
CA SER A 116 7.46 -3.08 -7.46
C SER A 116 7.95 -2.02 -6.44
N MET A 117 7.69 -0.73 -6.64
CA MET A 117 8.08 0.35 -5.75
C MET A 117 7.49 0.20 -4.34
N GLY A 118 6.28 -0.37 -4.21
CA GLY A 118 5.66 -0.66 -2.91
C GLY A 118 6.51 -1.56 -2.02
N THR A 119 7.37 -2.40 -2.61
CA THR A 119 8.30 -3.24 -1.85
C THR A 119 9.34 -2.40 -1.09
N GLN A 120 9.78 -1.28 -1.67
CA GLN A 120 10.73 -0.38 -1.03
C GLN A 120 10.06 0.46 0.06
N VAL A 121 8.80 0.85 -0.14
CA VAL A 121 7.99 1.54 0.88
C VAL A 121 7.78 0.63 2.10
N VAL A 122 7.39 -0.63 1.86
CA VAL A 122 7.19 -1.61 2.94
C VAL A 122 8.52 -1.93 3.65
N ARG A 123 9.61 -2.08 2.92
CA ARG A 123 10.92 -2.28 3.54
C ARG A 123 11.34 -1.10 4.41
N ALA A 124 11.13 0.13 3.95
CA ALA A 124 11.40 1.31 4.76
C ALA A 124 10.55 1.29 6.05
N MET A 125 9.27 0.97 5.97
CA MET A 125 8.40 0.83 7.13
C MET A 125 8.89 -0.24 8.10
N VAL A 126 9.22 -1.44 7.61
CA VAL A 126 9.62 -2.58 8.44
C VAL A 126 11.02 -2.37 9.04
N GLU A 127 11.99 -1.94 8.21
CA GLU A 127 13.42 -1.92 8.57
C GLU A 127 13.82 -0.64 9.33
N LEU A 128 13.15 0.51 9.04
CA LEU A 128 13.57 1.81 9.55
C LEU A 128 12.58 2.46 10.52
N GLU A 129 11.28 2.15 10.40
CA GLU A 129 10.21 2.81 11.14
C GLU A 129 9.58 1.93 12.23
N GLY A 130 10.25 0.84 12.60
CA GLY A 130 9.80 -0.04 13.67
C GLY A 130 8.67 -1.01 13.29
N GLY A 131 8.28 -1.06 12.03
CA GLY A 131 7.19 -1.94 11.55
C GLY A 131 7.45 -3.43 11.74
N HIS A 132 8.73 -3.83 11.94
CA HIS A 132 9.10 -5.21 12.25
C HIS A 132 8.45 -5.72 13.55
N ALA A 133 8.04 -4.82 14.44
CA ALA A 133 7.45 -5.19 15.73
C ALA A 133 6.00 -5.73 15.61
N PHE A 134 5.34 -5.48 14.49
CA PHE A 134 3.95 -5.87 14.24
C PHE A 134 3.69 -6.46 12.85
N THR A 135 4.74 -6.74 12.09
CA THR A 135 4.61 -7.37 10.76
C THR A 135 5.09 -8.82 10.83
N ASP A 136 4.22 -9.76 10.45
CA ASP A 136 4.57 -11.18 10.50
C ASP A 136 5.25 -11.65 9.21
N ARG A 137 4.70 -11.29 8.05
CA ARG A 137 5.23 -11.71 6.76
C ARG A 137 5.14 -10.61 5.71
N VAL A 138 6.17 -10.54 4.86
CA VAL A 138 6.19 -9.63 3.71
C VAL A 138 6.43 -10.43 2.43
N PHE A 139 5.51 -10.30 1.47
CA PHE A 139 5.59 -10.92 0.15
C PHE A 139 6.00 -9.87 -0.87
N LEU A 140 7.23 -9.95 -1.36
CA LEU A 140 7.83 -8.99 -2.29
C LEU A 140 7.68 -9.48 -3.74
N ALA A 141 6.82 -8.83 -4.53
CA ALA A 141 6.66 -9.11 -5.94
C ALA A 141 7.38 -8.06 -6.79
N GLY A 142 8.37 -8.49 -7.59
CA GLY A 142 9.10 -7.60 -8.50
C GLY A 142 9.89 -6.50 -7.78
N ALA A 143 10.52 -6.81 -6.66
CA ALA A 143 11.26 -5.84 -5.84
C ALA A 143 12.50 -5.28 -6.57
N PRO A 144 12.63 -3.95 -6.76
CA PRO A 144 13.77 -3.35 -7.45
C PRO A 144 14.97 -3.16 -6.49
N ASN A 145 15.45 -4.23 -5.86
CA ASN A 145 16.51 -4.18 -4.84
C ASN A 145 17.86 -3.67 -5.37
N ALA A 146 18.12 -3.83 -6.67
CA ALA A 146 19.33 -3.32 -7.31
C ALA A 146 19.08 -2.01 -8.09
N GLY A 147 17.96 -1.34 -7.83
CA GLY A 147 17.51 -0.20 -8.63
C GLY A 147 16.75 -0.63 -9.89
N THR A 148 16.36 0.33 -10.70
CA THR A 148 15.62 0.09 -11.94
C THR A 148 15.93 1.19 -12.95
N ARG A 149 16.01 0.85 -14.24
CA ARG A 149 16.11 1.82 -15.34
C ARG A 149 14.94 2.81 -15.37
N LEU A 150 13.79 2.42 -14.83
CA LEU A 150 12.63 3.31 -14.71
C LEU A 150 12.91 4.47 -13.74
N ALA A 151 13.71 4.27 -12.69
CA ALA A 151 14.12 5.34 -11.79
C ALA A 151 15.03 6.37 -12.48
N ASP A 152 15.88 5.93 -13.39
CA ASP A 152 16.74 6.81 -14.20
C ASP A 152 15.89 7.59 -15.21
N ALA A 153 14.91 6.96 -15.85
CA ALA A 153 13.96 7.62 -16.76
C ALA A 153 13.12 8.67 -16.02
N LYS A 154 12.68 8.40 -14.78
CA LYS A 154 11.97 9.37 -13.94
C LYS A 154 12.83 10.61 -13.68
N LYS A 155 14.10 10.44 -13.34
CA LYS A 155 15.04 11.57 -13.17
C LYS A 155 15.20 12.38 -14.47
N ALA A 156 15.32 11.71 -15.60
CA ALA A 156 15.45 12.36 -16.90
C ALA A 156 14.20 13.16 -17.28
N ILE A 157 13.00 12.62 -17.07
CA ILE A 157 11.72 13.29 -17.32
C ILE A 157 11.56 14.50 -16.40
N PHE A 158 11.86 14.36 -15.10
CA PHE A 158 11.81 15.45 -14.14
C PHE A 158 12.79 16.58 -14.51
N TRP A 159 14.01 16.21 -14.91
CA TRP A 159 15.04 17.16 -15.34
C TRP A 159 14.64 17.92 -16.62
N ALA A 160 14.09 17.20 -17.61
CA ALA A 160 13.59 17.81 -18.84
C ALA A 160 12.42 18.77 -18.59
N GLY A 161 11.48 18.39 -17.70
CA GLY A 161 10.37 19.24 -17.29
C GLY A 161 10.84 20.51 -16.57
N THR A 162 11.85 20.41 -15.70
CA THR A 162 12.43 21.55 -14.99
C THR A 162 13.11 22.52 -15.95
N ILE A 163 13.82 22.02 -16.97
CA ILE A 163 14.46 22.86 -18.00
C ILE A 163 13.39 23.61 -18.81
N LEU A 164 12.33 22.94 -19.23
CA LEU A 164 11.24 23.54 -19.99
C LEU A 164 10.51 24.64 -19.22
N LEU A 165 10.29 24.44 -17.92
CA LEU A 165 9.62 25.43 -17.05
C LEU A 165 10.51 26.64 -16.72
N ASN A 166 11.84 26.48 -16.73
CA ASN A 166 12.78 27.60 -16.49
C ASN A 166 13.13 28.40 -17.74
N GLN A 167 12.60 28.04 -18.91
CA GLN A 167 12.78 28.79 -20.16
C GLN A 167 11.53 29.62 -20.54
N ALA A 168 10.49 29.61 -19.72
CA ALA A 168 9.29 30.42 -19.85
C ALA A 168 9.30 31.57 -18.83
#